data_8a5e31ed24580af0e7b49ff87e38522e
#
_entry.id   8a5e31ed24580af0e7b49ff87e38522e
#
_cell.length_a   1.000
_cell.length_b   1.000
_cell.length_c   1.000
_cell.angle_alpha   90.00
_cell.angle_beta   90.00
_cell.angle_gamma   90.00
#
_symmetry.space_group_name_H-M   'P 1'
#
loop_
_entity.id
_entity.type
_entity.pdbx_description
1 polymer ?
#
loop_
_entity_poly.entity_id
_entity_poly.type
_entity_poly.pdbx_seq_one_letter_code
_entity_poly.pdbx_strand_id
1 'polypeptide(L)'
;ADLDLADFADEKAALANVQNQFLSEGLEYHERVLNAFHTSMKTNETTQLAVLAGISGTGKSQLPRQYAAGMGIGFLQIPVQPRWDSPQDLMGFYNYIESEFKPTDMARALYALDIHNNPGNALDDRMMMILLDEMNMARVEYYFSDFLSRLESRPRRDLVEDPSQRKDAEIELEIPDTNDETVRLF
;
A
#
# COMPACT_ATOMS: atom_id res chain seq x y z
N ALA A 1 -1.84 -11.15 14.34
CA ALA A 1 -3.22 -10.61 14.37
C ALA A 1 -4.01 -11.44 13.39
N ASP A 2 -5.03 -12.14 13.86
CA ASP A 2 -5.95 -12.84 12.99
C ASP A 2 -6.66 -11.78 12.13
N LEU A 3 -6.34 -11.74 10.85
CA LEU A 3 -7.07 -10.97 9.87
C LEU A 3 -8.37 -11.75 9.58
N ASP A 4 -9.39 -11.51 10.39
CA ASP A 4 -10.73 -12.00 10.08
C ASP A 4 -11.18 -11.32 8.78
N LEU A 5 -11.15 -12.08 7.69
CA LEU A 5 -11.74 -11.63 6.42
C LEU A 5 -13.24 -11.59 6.59
N ALA A 6 -13.78 -10.40 6.48
CA ALA A 6 -15.21 -10.24 6.30
C ALA A 6 -15.58 -10.76 4.90
N ASP A 7 -16.31 -11.84 4.84
CA ASP A 7 -16.87 -12.36 3.59
C ASP A 7 -18.20 -11.63 3.34
N PHE A 8 -18.23 -10.74 2.35
CA PHE A 8 -19.40 -9.92 2.05
C PHE A 8 -20.18 -10.52 0.88
N ALA A 9 -21.51 -10.55 1.01
CA ALA A 9 -22.38 -11.02 -0.04
C ALA A 9 -22.29 -10.18 -1.34
N ASP A 10 -22.05 -8.88 -1.20
CA ASP A 10 -21.84 -7.92 -2.30
C ASP A 10 -21.18 -6.62 -1.82
N GLU A 11 -20.85 -5.76 -2.77
CA GLU A 11 -20.20 -4.46 -2.52
C GLU A 11 -21.05 -3.53 -1.61
N LYS A 12 -22.37 -3.59 -1.72
CA LYS A 12 -23.28 -2.79 -0.91
C LYS A 12 -23.24 -3.21 0.56
N ALA A 13 -23.17 -4.52 0.80
CA ALA A 13 -23.01 -5.07 2.15
C ALA A 13 -21.65 -4.65 2.75
N ALA A 14 -20.60 -4.68 1.97
CA ALA A 14 -19.28 -4.23 2.38
C ALA A 14 -19.26 -2.75 2.77
N LEU A 15 -19.85 -1.88 1.96
CA LEU A 15 -19.95 -0.45 2.26
C LEU A 15 -20.84 -0.17 3.49
N ALA A 16 -21.92 -0.92 3.67
CA ALA A 16 -22.74 -0.82 4.88
C ALA A 16 -21.95 -1.19 6.13
N ASN A 17 -21.08 -2.21 6.06
CA ASN A 17 -20.20 -2.57 7.15
C ASN A 17 -19.16 -1.46 7.45
N VAL A 18 -18.59 -0.83 6.43
CA VAL A 18 -17.70 0.34 6.60
C VAL A 18 -18.44 1.50 7.29
N GLN A 19 -19.70 1.79 6.93
CA GLN A 19 -20.50 2.81 7.60
C GLN A 19 -20.74 2.47 9.06
N ASN A 20 -21.05 1.21 9.39
CA ASN A 20 -21.18 0.74 10.77
C ASN A 20 -19.85 0.88 11.54
N GLN A 21 -18.72 0.59 10.91
CA GLN A 21 -17.40 0.78 11.50
C GLN A 21 -17.15 2.26 11.83
N PHE A 22 -17.48 3.20 10.94
CA PHE A 22 -17.37 4.63 11.23
C PHE A 22 -18.21 5.02 12.44
N LEU A 23 -19.47 4.59 12.47
CA LEU A 23 -20.37 4.91 13.58
C LEU A 23 -19.89 4.35 14.92
N SER A 24 -19.35 3.14 14.93
CA SER A 24 -18.81 2.52 16.16
C SER A 24 -17.62 3.29 16.75
N GLU A 25 -16.85 3.95 15.89
CA GLU A 25 -15.72 4.80 16.26
C GLU A 25 -16.13 6.27 16.50
N GLY A 26 -17.42 6.59 16.45
CA GLY A 26 -17.92 7.95 16.63
C GLY A 26 -17.57 8.89 15.47
N LEU A 27 -17.34 8.35 14.29
CA LEU A 27 -17.00 9.11 13.09
C LEU A 27 -18.23 9.25 12.17
N GLU A 28 -18.47 10.46 11.72
CA GLU A 28 -19.50 10.75 10.73
C GLU A 28 -18.85 11.27 9.46
N TYR A 29 -18.89 10.46 8.39
CA TYR A 29 -18.54 10.91 7.05
C TYR A 29 -19.80 10.99 6.19
N HIS A 30 -19.89 12.04 5.41
CA HIS A 30 -20.96 12.12 4.41
C HIS A 30 -20.82 10.96 3.43
N GLU A 31 -21.93 10.30 3.07
CA GLU A 31 -21.96 9.14 2.15
C GLU A 31 -21.17 9.39 0.84
N ARG A 32 -21.25 10.61 0.31
CA ARG A 32 -20.49 11.02 -0.87
C ARG A 32 -18.97 10.86 -0.68
N VAL A 33 -18.43 11.11 0.54
CA VAL A 33 -17.00 10.97 0.84
C VAL A 33 -16.61 9.51 0.80
N LEU A 34 -17.38 8.65 1.45
CA LEU A 34 -17.14 7.21 1.42
C LEU A 34 -17.21 6.66 -0.01
N ASN A 35 -18.25 7.00 -0.76
CA ASN A 35 -18.43 6.53 -2.13
C ASN A 35 -17.32 7.04 -3.05
N ALA A 36 -16.90 8.30 -2.92
CA ALA A 36 -15.79 8.85 -3.69
C ALA A 36 -14.47 8.15 -3.36
N PHE A 37 -14.19 7.91 -2.07
CA PHE A 37 -13.01 7.19 -1.63
C PHE A 37 -13.00 5.75 -2.16
N HIS A 38 -14.09 5.02 -1.97
CA HIS A 38 -14.25 3.65 -2.46
C HIS A 38 -14.07 3.57 -3.99
N THR A 39 -14.72 4.47 -4.74
CA THR A 39 -14.59 4.52 -6.18
C THR A 39 -13.16 4.82 -6.63
N SER A 40 -12.46 5.74 -5.94
CA SER A 40 -11.06 6.06 -6.28
C SER A 40 -10.12 4.87 -6.14
N MET A 41 -10.39 3.96 -5.21
CA MET A 41 -9.63 2.73 -5.04
C MET A 41 -9.92 1.66 -6.11
N LYS A 42 -11.03 1.78 -6.84
CA LYS A 42 -11.49 0.77 -7.83
C LYS A 42 -11.33 1.20 -9.28
N THR A 43 -11.26 2.50 -9.56
CA THR A 43 -11.32 3.03 -10.93
C THR A 43 -10.07 2.79 -11.77
N ASN A 44 -8.95 2.52 -11.13
CA ASN A 44 -7.72 2.22 -11.85
C ASN A 44 -7.29 0.77 -11.56
N GLU A 45 -7.27 -0.06 -12.58
CA GLU A 45 -6.86 -1.47 -12.47
C GLU A 45 -5.36 -1.62 -12.21
N THR A 46 -4.56 -0.62 -12.55
CA THR A 46 -3.11 -0.67 -12.46
C THR A 46 -2.54 0.16 -11.32
N THR A 47 -3.13 1.33 -11.03
CA THR A 47 -2.61 2.27 -10.03
C THR A 47 -3.67 2.59 -9.00
N GLN A 48 -3.75 1.79 -7.95
CA GLN A 48 -4.70 1.98 -6.85
C GLN A 48 -4.12 2.98 -5.85
N LEU A 49 -4.17 4.27 -6.19
CA LEU A 49 -3.65 5.36 -5.39
C LEU A 49 -4.71 6.46 -5.21
N ALA A 50 -4.96 6.88 -3.98
CA ALA A 50 -5.79 8.03 -3.67
C ALA A 50 -5.03 9.05 -2.82
N VAL A 51 -5.17 10.32 -3.14
CA VAL A 51 -4.58 11.43 -2.38
C VAL A 51 -5.67 12.13 -1.58
N LEU A 52 -5.56 12.10 -0.24
CA LEU A 52 -6.47 12.76 0.68
C LEU A 52 -5.91 14.14 1.06
N ALA A 53 -6.44 15.19 0.44
CA ALA A 53 -6.07 16.57 0.73
C ALA A 53 -7.12 17.26 1.59
N GLY A 54 -6.70 18.16 2.47
CA GLY A 54 -7.59 18.95 3.32
C GLY A 54 -6.92 19.44 4.60
N ILE A 55 -7.63 20.28 5.35
CA ILE A 55 -7.14 20.84 6.60
C ILE A 55 -6.92 19.76 7.67
N SER A 56 -6.05 20.04 8.65
CA SER A 56 -5.81 19.12 9.77
C SER A 56 -7.08 18.95 10.61
N GLY A 57 -7.24 17.76 11.21
CA GLY A 57 -8.37 17.44 12.07
C GLY A 57 -9.68 17.05 11.35
N THR A 58 -9.70 16.95 10.02
CA THR A 58 -10.89 16.54 9.25
C THR A 58 -11.07 15.03 9.11
N GLY A 59 -10.30 14.22 9.83
CA GLY A 59 -10.40 12.76 9.80
C GLY A 59 -9.71 12.09 8.62
N LYS A 60 -8.82 12.78 7.88
CA LYS A 60 -8.12 12.21 6.71
C LYS A 60 -7.44 10.87 6.97
N SER A 61 -6.72 10.75 8.08
CA SER A 61 -6.00 9.51 8.43
C SER A 61 -6.96 8.45 9.02
N GLN A 62 -8.09 8.87 9.60
CA GLN A 62 -9.10 7.95 10.12
C GLN A 62 -9.94 7.31 9.01
N LEU A 63 -10.23 8.04 7.94
CA LEU A 63 -11.02 7.53 6.83
C LEU A 63 -10.44 6.23 6.24
N PRO A 64 -9.18 6.16 5.78
CA PRO A 64 -8.61 4.93 5.24
C PRO A 64 -8.45 3.83 6.30
N ARG A 65 -8.12 4.19 7.55
CA ARG A 65 -7.97 3.23 8.64
C ARG A 65 -9.27 2.49 8.93
N GLN A 66 -10.35 3.23 9.15
CA GLN A 66 -11.64 2.64 9.48
C GLN A 66 -12.33 2.01 8.26
N TYR A 67 -12.03 2.53 7.06
CA TYR A 67 -12.43 1.88 5.82
C TYR A 67 -11.79 0.49 5.70
N ALA A 68 -10.48 0.38 5.91
CA ALA A 68 -9.78 -0.89 5.86
C ALA A 68 -10.33 -1.88 6.90
N ALA A 69 -10.57 -1.43 8.13
CA ALA A 69 -11.19 -2.24 9.18
C ALA A 69 -12.59 -2.73 8.78
N GLY A 70 -13.44 -1.83 8.26
CA GLY A 70 -14.80 -2.18 7.81
C GLY A 70 -14.83 -3.09 6.58
N MET A 71 -13.83 -3.01 5.71
CA MET A 71 -13.66 -3.89 4.54
C MET A 71 -12.97 -5.22 4.87
N GLY A 72 -12.43 -5.39 6.08
CA GLY A 72 -11.68 -6.59 6.45
C GLY A 72 -10.34 -6.73 5.70
N ILE A 73 -9.72 -5.64 5.27
CA ILE A 73 -8.42 -5.64 4.61
C ILE A 73 -7.30 -5.18 5.55
N GLY A 74 -6.08 -5.61 5.29
CA GLY A 74 -4.92 -5.20 6.07
C GLY A 74 -4.70 -3.69 6.04
N PHE A 75 -4.13 -3.13 7.10
CA PHE A 75 -3.83 -1.70 7.17
C PHE A 75 -2.44 -1.45 7.74
N LEU A 76 -1.66 -0.65 7.02
CA LEU A 76 -0.34 -0.19 7.44
C LEU A 76 -0.28 1.33 7.34
N GLN A 77 0.02 2.01 8.45
CA GLN A 77 0.24 3.46 8.46
C GLN A 77 1.73 3.75 8.61
N ILE A 78 2.25 4.54 7.70
CA ILE A 78 3.66 4.94 7.64
C ILE A 78 3.72 6.47 7.75
N PRO A 79 4.16 7.02 8.90
CA PRO A 79 4.34 8.46 9.04
C PRO A 79 5.57 8.91 8.27
N VAL A 80 5.40 9.83 7.33
CA VAL A 80 6.50 10.44 6.59
C VAL A 80 7.29 11.36 7.51
N GLN A 81 8.61 11.22 7.49
CA GLN A 81 9.48 12.02 8.35
C GLN A 81 10.10 13.18 7.58
N PRO A 82 10.32 14.34 8.21
CA PRO A 82 10.87 15.53 7.55
C PRO A 82 12.25 15.33 6.90
N ARG A 83 12.99 14.31 7.33
CA ARG A 83 14.34 13.98 6.84
C ARG A 83 14.36 13.11 5.59
N TRP A 84 13.20 12.65 5.11
CA TRP A 84 13.14 11.79 3.93
C TRP A 84 13.53 12.56 2.68
N ASP A 85 14.53 12.08 1.97
CA ASP A 85 15.08 12.72 0.77
C ASP A 85 15.46 11.74 -0.34
N SER A 86 15.19 10.45 -0.14
CA SER A 86 15.57 9.39 -1.09
C SER A 86 14.58 8.23 -1.10
N PRO A 87 14.50 7.43 -2.17
CA PRO A 87 13.70 6.22 -2.23
C PRO A 87 14.03 5.20 -1.12
N GLN A 88 15.27 5.20 -0.64
CA GLN A 88 15.71 4.32 0.45
C GLN A 88 14.98 4.61 1.77
N ASP A 89 14.55 5.85 2.00
CA ASP A 89 13.74 6.19 3.19
C ASP A 89 12.40 5.48 3.19
N LEU A 90 11.82 5.24 1.99
CA LEU A 90 10.57 4.51 1.83
C LEU A 90 10.76 2.98 1.83
N MET A 91 11.81 2.48 1.16
CA MET A 91 11.98 1.05 0.88
C MET A 91 13.03 0.36 1.76
N GLY A 92 13.97 1.11 2.29
CA GLY A 92 15.13 0.57 3.02
C GLY A 92 16.43 0.70 2.24
N PHE A 93 17.51 0.33 2.89
CA PHE A 93 18.87 0.46 2.34
C PHE A 93 19.75 -0.72 2.76
N TYR A 94 20.78 -0.97 1.97
CA TYR A 94 21.81 -1.94 2.33
C TYR A 94 22.86 -1.31 3.24
N ASN A 95 23.07 -1.92 4.42
CA ASN A 95 24.11 -1.50 5.36
C ASN A 95 25.40 -2.30 5.09
N TYR A 96 26.37 -1.69 4.43
CA TYR A 96 27.65 -2.33 4.07
C TYR A 96 28.53 -2.70 5.29
N ILE A 97 28.30 -2.06 6.44
CA ILE A 97 29.09 -2.36 7.67
C ILE A 97 28.59 -3.67 8.27
N GLU A 98 27.29 -3.85 8.32
CA GLU A 98 26.63 -5.06 8.86
C GLU A 98 26.43 -6.13 7.79
N SER A 99 26.68 -5.79 6.51
CA SER A 99 26.42 -6.64 5.35
C SER A 99 24.99 -7.17 5.32
N GLU A 100 24.02 -6.28 5.61
CA GLU A 100 22.61 -6.63 5.74
C GLU A 100 21.73 -5.54 5.14
N PHE A 101 20.66 -5.95 4.44
CA PHE A 101 19.60 -5.03 4.02
C PHE A 101 18.70 -4.68 5.19
N LYS A 102 18.44 -3.39 5.39
CA LYS A 102 17.54 -2.85 6.43
C LYS A 102 16.23 -2.43 5.80
N PRO A 103 15.25 -3.35 5.69
CA PRO A 103 13.96 -3.03 5.10
C PRO A 103 13.14 -2.11 6.02
N THR A 104 12.38 -1.21 5.41
CA THR A 104 11.33 -0.46 6.08
C THR A 104 10.06 -1.32 6.24
N ASP A 105 9.07 -0.82 6.96
CA ASP A 105 7.77 -1.49 7.07
C ASP A 105 7.07 -1.57 5.70
N MET A 106 7.29 -0.58 4.81
CA MET A 106 6.80 -0.61 3.42
C MET A 106 7.36 -1.80 2.65
N ALA A 107 8.68 -1.94 2.62
CA ALA A 107 9.34 -3.05 1.93
C ALA A 107 8.93 -4.42 2.49
N ARG A 108 8.82 -4.53 3.82
CA ARG A 108 8.35 -5.76 4.47
C ARG A 108 6.92 -6.12 4.09
N ALA A 109 6.02 -5.13 4.04
CA ALA A 109 4.63 -5.35 3.67
C ALA A 109 4.51 -5.79 2.20
N LEU A 110 5.21 -5.11 1.29
CA LEU A 110 5.23 -5.48 -0.12
C LEU A 110 5.81 -6.88 -0.34
N TYR A 111 6.95 -7.18 0.30
CA TYR A 111 7.56 -8.51 0.22
C TYR A 111 6.62 -9.62 0.74
N ALA A 112 5.91 -9.37 1.84
CA ALA A 112 5.00 -10.35 2.42
C ALA A 112 3.77 -10.63 1.53
N LEU A 113 3.35 -9.64 0.73
CA LEU A 113 2.20 -9.76 -0.18
C LEU A 113 2.60 -10.23 -1.58
N ASP A 114 3.88 -10.22 -1.89
CA ASP A 114 4.38 -10.59 -3.22
C ASP A 114 4.34 -12.11 -3.41
N ILE A 115 3.44 -12.57 -4.28
CA ILE A 115 3.24 -13.99 -4.59
C ILE A 115 4.44 -14.61 -5.29
N HIS A 116 5.26 -13.82 -6.00
CA HIS A 116 6.42 -14.31 -6.73
C HIS A 116 7.58 -14.60 -5.78
N ASN A 117 7.73 -13.79 -4.73
CA ASN A 117 8.73 -14.04 -3.68
C ASN A 117 8.25 -15.05 -2.62
N ASN A 118 6.92 -15.17 -2.45
CA ASN A 118 6.32 -16.04 -1.42
C ASN A 118 5.17 -16.89 -2.00
N PRO A 119 5.43 -17.79 -2.95
CA PRO A 119 4.39 -18.60 -3.56
C PRO A 119 3.72 -19.49 -2.52
N GLY A 120 2.38 -19.55 -2.54
CA GLY A 120 1.59 -20.32 -1.58
C GLY A 120 1.52 -19.71 -0.17
N ASN A 121 1.80 -18.42 -0.03
CA ASN A 121 1.64 -17.70 1.21
C ASN A 121 0.15 -17.59 1.60
N ALA A 122 -0.12 -17.62 2.90
CA ALA A 122 -1.47 -17.37 3.45
C ALA A 122 -2.05 -15.98 3.11
N LEU A 123 -1.24 -15.10 2.52
CA LEU A 123 -1.62 -13.75 2.11
C LEU A 123 -1.91 -13.61 0.60
N ASP A 124 -1.84 -14.67 -0.19
CA ASP A 124 -1.98 -14.63 -1.66
C ASP A 124 -3.29 -13.95 -2.13
N ASP A 125 -4.39 -14.15 -1.40
CA ASP A 125 -5.68 -13.53 -1.72
C ASP A 125 -6.01 -12.32 -0.83
N ARG A 126 -5.01 -11.74 -0.17
CA ARG A 126 -5.22 -10.64 0.76
C ARG A 126 -4.92 -9.29 0.13
N MET A 127 -5.67 -8.29 0.55
CA MET A 127 -5.40 -6.90 0.23
C MET A 127 -4.87 -6.17 1.46
N MET A 128 -4.00 -5.21 1.23
CA MET A 128 -3.51 -4.29 2.25
C MET A 128 -3.64 -2.85 1.77
N MET A 129 -4.14 -2.01 2.64
CA MET A 129 -4.14 -0.56 2.44
C MET A 129 -2.93 0.04 3.15
N ILE A 130 -2.09 0.74 2.42
CA ILE A 130 -0.94 1.44 2.96
C ILE A 130 -1.23 2.94 2.94
N LEU A 131 -1.17 3.57 4.10
CA LEU A 131 -1.33 5.02 4.27
C LEU A 131 0.04 5.65 4.51
N LEU A 132 0.50 6.46 3.56
CA LEU A 132 1.59 7.40 3.81
C LEU A 132 1.00 8.66 4.46
N ASP A 133 1.19 8.79 5.76
CA ASP A 133 0.61 9.89 6.54
C ASP A 133 1.54 11.09 6.57
N GLU A 134 0.96 12.29 6.49
CA GLU A 134 1.70 13.57 6.45
C GLU A 134 2.73 13.66 5.32
N MET A 135 2.38 13.22 4.10
CA MET A 135 3.29 13.20 2.93
C MET A 135 3.97 14.53 2.65
N ASN A 136 3.36 15.65 3.07
CA ASN A 136 3.90 17.01 2.91
C ASN A 136 5.04 17.35 3.87
N MET A 137 5.36 16.50 4.84
CA MET A 137 6.48 16.73 5.78
C MET A 137 7.85 16.63 5.09
N ALA A 138 7.95 15.90 3.99
CA ALA A 138 9.14 15.79 3.15
C ALA A 138 8.79 16.10 1.69
N ARG A 139 9.80 16.26 0.86
CA ARG A 139 9.60 16.48 -0.58
C ARG A 139 9.23 15.15 -1.26
N VAL A 140 7.96 15.01 -1.57
CA VAL A 140 7.35 13.81 -2.16
C VAL A 140 8.13 13.32 -3.40
N GLU A 141 8.56 14.24 -4.24
CA GLU A 141 9.31 13.96 -5.46
C GLU A 141 10.65 13.25 -5.21
N TYR A 142 11.21 13.31 -4.00
CA TYR A 142 12.49 12.68 -3.72
C TYR A 142 12.35 11.23 -3.22
N TYR A 143 11.36 10.96 -2.37
CA TYR A 143 11.23 9.63 -1.79
C TYR A 143 10.18 8.75 -2.47
N PHE A 144 9.22 9.36 -3.22
CA PHE A 144 8.05 8.64 -3.73
C PHE A 144 8.01 8.53 -5.26
N SER A 145 8.77 9.36 -6.01
CA SER A 145 8.68 9.41 -7.47
C SER A 145 9.02 8.08 -8.16
N ASP A 146 10.05 7.38 -7.68
CA ASP A 146 10.41 6.08 -8.24
C ASP A 146 9.30 5.06 -8.01
N PHE A 147 8.76 4.99 -6.78
CA PHE A 147 7.64 4.13 -6.46
C PHE A 147 6.40 4.45 -7.30
N LEU A 148 6.08 5.72 -7.47
CA LEU A 148 4.95 6.16 -8.31
C LEU A 148 5.16 5.74 -9.77
N SER A 149 6.35 5.92 -10.32
CA SER A 149 6.70 5.49 -11.68
C SER A 149 6.52 3.98 -11.88
N ARG A 150 6.90 3.18 -10.88
CA ARG A 150 6.68 1.73 -10.91
C ARG A 150 5.20 1.37 -10.84
N LEU A 151 4.41 2.04 -9.99
CA LEU A 151 2.96 1.86 -9.96
C LEU A 151 2.30 2.18 -11.31
N GLU A 152 2.72 3.26 -11.97
CA GLU A 152 2.19 3.68 -13.28
C GLU A 152 2.57 2.68 -14.39
N SER A 153 3.70 2.00 -14.25
CA SER A 153 4.20 0.99 -15.20
C SER A 153 3.58 -0.39 -15.00
N ARG A 154 2.71 -0.57 -14.01
CA ARG A 154 2.09 -1.88 -13.76
C ARG A 154 1.25 -2.33 -14.96
N PRO A 155 1.43 -3.56 -15.44
CA PRO A 155 0.63 -4.11 -16.51
C PRO A 155 -0.82 -4.30 -16.07
N ARG A 156 -1.71 -4.41 -17.03
CA ARG A 156 -3.10 -4.79 -16.78
C ARG A 156 -3.14 -6.19 -16.15
N ARG A 157 -4.20 -6.45 -15.39
CA ARG A 157 -4.37 -7.69 -14.62
C ARG A 157 -4.22 -8.98 -15.46
N ASP A 158 -4.64 -8.94 -16.73
CA ASP A 158 -4.53 -10.06 -17.67
C ASP A 158 -3.10 -10.32 -18.17
N LEU A 159 -2.17 -9.39 -17.95
CA LEU A 159 -0.76 -9.45 -18.37
C LEU A 159 0.21 -9.62 -17.20
N VAL A 160 -0.27 -9.66 -15.98
CA VAL A 160 0.55 -9.73 -14.75
C VAL A 160 1.42 -10.99 -14.69
N GLU A 161 0.96 -12.08 -15.27
CA GLU A 161 1.71 -13.35 -15.30
C GLU A 161 2.90 -13.33 -16.28
N ASP A 162 2.97 -12.38 -17.21
CA ASP A 162 4.07 -12.27 -18.15
C ASP A 162 5.26 -11.50 -17.53
N PRO A 163 6.42 -12.15 -17.27
CA PRO A 163 7.58 -11.51 -16.67
C PRO A 163 8.10 -10.31 -17.49
N SER A 164 7.95 -10.35 -18.82
CA SER A 164 8.38 -9.25 -19.68
C SER A 164 7.56 -7.99 -19.50
N GLN A 165 6.30 -8.12 -19.11
CA GLN A 165 5.38 -7.02 -18.86
C GLN A 165 5.54 -6.44 -17.44
N ARG A 166 6.01 -7.26 -16.49
CA ARG A 166 6.24 -6.83 -15.11
C ARG A 166 7.52 -6.04 -14.92
N LYS A 167 8.54 -6.27 -15.72
CA LYS A 167 9.91 -5.78 -15.54
C LYS A 167 9.98 -4.28 -15.21
N ASP A 168 9.21 -3.45 -15.88
CA ASP A 168 9.24 -2.00 -15.69
C ASP A 168 8.51 -1.56 -14.42
N ALA A 169 7.65 -2.42 -13.85
CA ALA A 169 6.91 -2.20 -12.62
C ALA A 169 7.58 -2.81 -11.38
N GLU A 170 8.55 -3.69 -11.57
CA GLU A 170 9.27 -4.32 -10.45
C GLU A 170 10.15 -3.30 -9.73
N ILE A 171 10.11 -3.35 -8.40
CA ILE A 171 10.98 -2.56 -7.52
C ILE A 171 12.19 -3.43 -7.18
N GLU A 172 13.34 -3.00 -7.62
CA GLU A 172 14.60 -3.68 -7.28
C GLU A 172 15.09 -3.18 -5.92
N LEU A 173 15.24 -4.12 -4.98
CA LEU A 173 15.90 -3.83 -3.72
C LEU A 173 17.42 -4.06 -3.91
N GLU A 174 18.21 -3.07 -3.56
CA GLU A 174 19.69 -3.14 -3.58
C GLU A 174 20.19 -4.08 -2.48
N ILE A 175 19.90 -5.37 -2.62
CA ILE A 175 20.39 -6.41 -1.73
C ILE A 175 21.49 -7.16 -2.50
N PRO A 176 22.77 -6.98 -2.16
CA PRO A 176 23.81 -7.83 -2.69
C PRO A 176 23.58 -9.25 -2.17
N ASP A 177 23.06 -10.12 -2.99
CA ASP A 177 22.92 -11.52 -2.64
C ASP A 177 24.24 -12.26 -2.92
N THR A 178 24.51 -13.29 -2.13
CA THR A 178 25.62 -14.22 -2.31
C THR A 178 25.54 -14.99 -3.63
N ASN A 179 24.39 -14.96 -4.32
CA ASN A 179 24.12 -15.63 -5.59
C ASN A 179 23.91 -14.69 -6.78
N ASP A 180 24.20 -13.39 -6.65
CA ASP A 180 23.98 -12.39 -7.72
C ASP A 180 22.50 -12.17 -8.12
N GLU A 181 21.55 -12.60 -7.31
CA GLU A 181 20.13 -12.39 -7.53
C GLU A 181 19.64 -11.16 -6.77
N THR A 182 19.15 -10.16 -7.49
CA THR A 182 18.49 -8.98 -6.93
C THR A 182 17.08 -9.33 -6.49
N VAL A 183 16.68 -8.99 -5.27
CA VAL A 183 15.29 -9.13 -4.82
C VAL A 183 14.42 -8.11 -5.52
N ARG A 184 13.38 -8.57 -6.19
CA ARG A 184 12.41 -7.75 -6.92
C ARG A 184 11.05 -7.89 -6.29
N LEU A 185 10.37 -6.77 -6.06
CA LEU A 185 8.99 -6.71 -5.58
C LEU A 185 8.08 -6.27 -6.72
N PHE A 186 6.89 -6.91 -6.80
CA PHE A 186 5.91 -6.60 -7.82
C PHE A 186 4.50 -6.26 -7.24
#